data_bb7fb35eddd0b8af54c3f3aaa625597a
#
_entry.id   bb7fb35eddd0b8af54c3f3aaa625597a
#
_cell.length_a   1.000
_cell.length_b   1.000
_cell.length_c   1.000
_cell.angle_alpha   90.00
_cell.angle_beta   90.00
_cell.angle_gamma   90.00
#
_symmetry.space_group_name_H-M   'P 1'
#
loop_
_entity.id
_entity.type
_entity.pdbx_description
1 polymer ?
#
loop_
_entity_poly.entity_id
_entity_poly.type
_entity_poly.pdbx_seq_one_letter_code
_entity_poly.pdbx_strand_id
1 'polypeptide(L)'
;MFSYTDQKGIVHLAYNRLKLISKPLMKFYSVAECRNELEKICSTFELCPKYCHLQTNVNSCFHYQLKQCKGVCSGKESPNDYNIRVYDAIESLGLQTENLVIKEKGRNTKEIGFVLILNGIYQGFGYINKKIKIEDTDDYQLYLQPQQDNRDIQRILKSYLTKKSIVKKNS
;
A
#
# COMPACT_ATOMS: atom_id res chain seq x y z
N MET A 1 -7.13 3.84 -2.59
CA MET A 1 -7.89 3.14 -1.53
C MET A 1 -7.79 3.94 -0.22
N PHE A 2 -8.80 3.96 0.60
CA PHE A 2 -8.87 4.65 1.88
C PHE A 2 -9.81 3.90 2.83
N SER A 3 -9.77 4.23 4.13
CA SER A 3 -10.69 3.70 5.12
C SER A 3 -11.53 4.81 5.76
N TYR A 4 -12.70 4.46 6.23
CA TYR A 4 -13.55 5.32 7.08
C TYR A 4 -14.42 4.44 7.97
N THR A 5 -14.93 5.03 9.06
CA THR A 5 -15.85 4.35 9.98
C THR A 5 -17.26 4.89 9.78
N ASP A 6 -18.25 4.03 9.69
CA ASP A 6 -19.66 4.39 9.57
C ASP A 6 -20.29 4.68 10.96
N GLN A 7 -21.57 5.11 10.95
CA GLN A 7 -22.31 5.42 12.18
C GLN A 7 -22.54 4.21 13.10
N LYS A 8 -22.39 2.98 12.59
CA LYS A 8 -22.48 1.74 13.35
C LYS A 8 -21.14 1.29 13.92
N GLY A 9 -20.10 2.10 13.75
CA GLY A 9 -18.76 1.80 14.20
C GLY A 9 -18.02 0.78 13.33
N ILE A 10 -18.49 0.48 12.11
CA ILE A 10 -17.86 -0.47 11.21
C ILE A 10 -16.85 0.26 10.33
N VAL A 11 -15.64 -0.26 10.25
CA VAL A 11 -14.58 0.27 9.39
C VAL A 11 -14.76 -0.27 7.97
N HIS A 12 -14.81 0.63 7.02
CA HIS A 12 -14.89 0.33 5.59
C HIS A 12 -13.54 0.49 4.91
N LEU A 13 -13.27 -0.35 3.92
CA LEU A 13 -12.24 -0.12 2.91
C LEU A 13 -12.91 0.29 1.60
N ALA A 14 -12.55 1.44 1.07
CA ALA A 14 -13.18 2.01 -0.12
C ALA A 14 -12.14 2.58 -1.09
N TYR A 15 -12.58 2.88 -2.31
CA TYR A 15 -11.75 3.54 -3.31
C TYR A 15 -12.49 4.69 -3.98
N ASN A 16 -11.73 5.73 -4.34
CA ASN A 16 -12.24 6.87 -5.07
C ASN A 16 -11.08 7.56 -5.83
N ARG A 17 -11.39 8.60 -6.62
CA ARG A 17 -10.38 9.43 -7.26
C ARG A 17 -9.49 10.08 -6.20
N LEU A 18 -8.18 10.07 -6.43
CA LEU A 18 -7.19 10.50 -5.44
C LEU A 18 -7.43 11.94 -4.93
N LYS A 19 -7.84 12.85 -5.82
CA LYS A 19 -8.16 14.24 -5.46
C LYS A 19 -9.30 14.40 -4.46
N LEU A 20 -10.10 13.37 -4.22
CA LEU A 20 -11.22 13.35 -3.28
C LEU A 20 -10.86 12.69 -1.95
N ILE A 21 -9.61 12.25 -1.78
CA ILE A 21 -9.16 11.49 -0.61
C ILE A 21 -8.05 12.26 0.08
N SER A 22 -8.29 12.68 1.32
CA SER A 22 -7.29 13.44 2.11
C SER A 22 -6.16 12.56 2.62
N LYS A 23 -6.46 11.32 3.02
CA LYS A 23 -5.49 10.36 3.58
C LYS A 23 -5.64 8.99 2.89
N PRO A 24 -5.01 8.78 1.74
CA PRO A 24 -5.03 7.48 1.08
C PRO A 24 -4.17 6.47 1.83
N LEU A 25 -4.69 5.25 2.02
CA LEU A 25 -3.90 4.09 2.49
C LEU A 25 -2.94 3.60 1.41
N MET A 26 -3.43 3.60 0.15
CA MET A 26 -2.63 3.19 -1.01
C MET A 26 -3.14 3.89 -2.26
N LYS A 27 -2.23 4.20 -3.19
CA LYS A 27 -2.54 4.81 -4.49
C LYS A 27 -2.42 3.77 -5.60
N PHE A 28 -3.29 3.87 -6.61
CA PHE A 28 -3.34 2.98 -7.77
C PHE A 28 -3.48 3.81 -9.04
N TYR A 29 -2.99 3.29 -10.16
CA TYR A 29 -3.04 3.97 -11.46
C TYR A 29 -4.31 3.64 -12.24
N SER A 30 -5.08 2.63 -11.81
CA SER A 30 -6.38 2.30 -12.39
C SER A 30 -7.36 1.81 -11.33
N VAL A 31 -8.66 1.96 -11.62
CA VAL A 31 -9.73 1.42 -10.78
C VAL A 31 -9.67 -0.11 -10.74
N ALA A 32 -9.37 -0.74 -11.86
CA ALA A 32 -9.27 -2.20 -11.95
C ALA A 32 -8.15 -2.74 -11.04
N GLU A 33 -6.98 -2.08 -11.04
CA GLU A 33 -5.86 -2.46 -10.17
C GLU A 33 -6.22 -2.31 -8.69
N CYS A 34 -6.85 -1.19 -8.32
CA CYS A 34 -7.32 -0.96 -6.96
C CYS A 34 -8.35 -1.99 -6.51
N ARG A 35 -9.30 -2.32 -7.39
CA ARG A 35 -10.34 -3.32 -7.12
C ARG A 35 -9.76 -4.71 -6.94
N ASN A 36 -8.85 -5.14 -7.81
CA ASN A 36 -8.18 -6.43 -7.71
C ASN A 36 -7.38 -6.56 -6.40
N GLU A 37 -6.70 -5.50 -5.97
CA GLU A 37 -5.99 -5.52 -4.68
C GLU A 37 -6.96 -5.57 -3.51
N LEU A 38 -8.05 -4.81 -3.56
CA LEU A 38 -9.09 -4.84 -2.54
C LEU A 38 -9.78 -6.21 -2.45
N GLU A 39 -10.00 -6.90 -3.57
CA GLU A 39 -10.51 -8.28 -3.61
C GLU A 39 -9.55 -9.27 -2.93
N LYS A 40 -8.25 -9.15 -3.17
CA LYS A 40 -7.23 -9.96 -2.49
C LYS A 40 -7.23 -9.73 -0.98
N ILE A 41 -7.23 -8.46 -0.55
CA ILE A 41 -7.27 -8.09 0.86
C ILE A 41 -8.54 -8.64 1.50
N CYS A 42 -9.68 -8.44 0.86
CA CYS A 42 -10.98 -8.93 1.32
C CYS A 42 -10.96 -10.45 1.53
N SER A 43 -10.36 -11.21 0.61
CA SER A 43 -10.22 -12.66 0.71
C SER A 43 -9.21 -13.07 1.77
N THR A 44 -8.02 -12.45 1.81
CA THR A 44 -6.93 -12.81 2.73
C THR A 44 -7.31 -12.60 4.19
N PHE A 45 -8.02 -11.52 4.50
CA PHE A 45 -8.42 -11.17 5.86
C PHE A 45 -9.89 -11.52 6.17
N GLU A 46 -10.54 -12.31 5.32
CA GLU A 46 -11.95 -12.71 5.45
C GLU A 46 -12.88 -11.50 5.70
N LEU A 47 -12.63 -10.39 5.01
CA LEU A 47 -13.41 -9.17 5.16
C LEU A 47 -14.75 -9.29 4.43
N CYS A 48 -15.69 -8.42 4.80
CA CYS A 48 -17.00 -8.37 4.18
C CYS A 48 -16.97 -7.55 2.86
N PRO A 49 -17.28 -8.16 1.70
CA PRO A 49 -17.29 -7.44 0.40
C PRO A 49 -18.23 -6.24 0.37
N LYS A 50 -19.30 -6.23 1.17
CA LYS A 50 -20.20 -5.09 1.31
C LYS A 50 -19.46 -3.88 1.90
N TYR A 51 -18.70 -4.09 2.97
CA TYR A 51 -17.92 -3.03 3.64
C TYR A 51 -16.57 -2.75 2.97
N CYS A 52 -16.18 -3.60 2.01
CA CYS A 52 -15.08 -3.33 1.09
C CYS A 52 -15.54 -2.68 -0.23
N HIS A 53 -16.80 -2.28 -0.37
CA HIS A 53 -17.39 -1.69 -1.58
C HIS A 53 -17.19 -2.54 -2.85
N LEU A 54 -17.03 -3.85 -2.69
CA LEU A 54 -16.95 -4.82 -3.78
C LEU A 54 -18.35 -5.33 -4.19
N GLN A 55 -19.31 -5.27 -3.26
CA GLN A 55 -20.72 -5.54 -3.49
C GLN A 55 -21.54 -4.33 -3.03
N THR A 56 -22.38 -3.81 -3.91
CA THR A 56 -23.29 -2.69 -3.66
C THR A 56 -24.75 -3.15 -3.72
N ASN A 57 -25.64 -2.40 -3.09
CA ASN A 57 -27.09 -2.65 -3.11
C ASN A 57 -27.49 -4.03 -2.57
N VAL A 58 -26.77 -4.55 -1.56
CA VAL A 58 -27.08 -5.83 -0.92
C VAL A 58 -27.32 -5.61 0.58
N ASN A 59 -28.34 -6.29 1.14
CA ASN A 59 -28.59 -6.28 2.59
C ASN A 59 -27.50 -7.06 3.33
N SER A 60 -27.18 -8.27 2.85
CA SER A 60 -26.05 -9.07 3.34
C SER A 60 -25.18 -9.53 2.17
N CYS A 61 -23.90 -9.76 2.43
CA CYS A 61 -22.98 -10.18 1.40
C CYS A 61 -23.13 -11.68 1.09
N PHE A 62 -22.88 -12.07 -0.15
CA PHE A 62 -22.91 -13.46 -0.58
C PHE A 62 -21.78 -14.31 0.04
N HIS A 63 -20.64 -13.67 0.35
CA HIS A 63 -19.47 -14.36 0.93
C HIS A 63 -19.76 -14.99 2.30
N TYR A 64 -20.74 -14.51 3.05
CA TYR A 64 -21.14 -15.16 4.29
C TYR A 64 -21.70 -16.57 4.05
N GLN A 65 -22.54 -16.71 3.02
CA GLN A 65 -23.09 -18.03 2.63
C GLN A 65 -22.00 -19.00 2.17
N LEU A 66 -20.95 -18.48 1.52
CA LEU A 66 -19.78 -19.25 1.08
C LEU A 66 -18.72 -19.45 2.17
N LYS A 67 -18.97 -19.01 3.40
CA LYS A 67 -18.01 -19.05 4.53
C LYS A 67 -16.69 -18.33 4.24
N GLN A 68 -16.73 -17.31 3.39
CA GLN A 68 -15.59 -16.45 3.02
C GLN A 68 -15.56 -15.13 3.81
N CYS A 69 -16.54 -14.87 4.66
CA CYS A 69 -16.53 -13.83 5.68
C CYS A 69 -17.35 -14.28 6.89
N LYS A 70 -17.16 -13.62 8.04
CA LYS A 70 -17.79 -14.02 9.31
C LYS A 70 -19.17 -13.41 9.55
N GLY A 71 -19.69 -12.66 8.58
CA GLY A 71 -21.08 -12.22 8.55
C GLY A 71 -21.41 -10.96 9.36
N VAL A 72 -20.46 -10.03 9.50
CA VAL A 72 -20.69 -8.73 10.16
C VAL A 72 -21.88 -7.97 9.56
N CYS A 73 -22.09 -8.05 8.24
CA CYS A 73 -23.23 -7.40 7.57
C CYS A 73 -24.59 -8.09 7.87
N SER A 74 -24.56 -9.29 8.41
CA SER A 74 -25.74 -10.06 8.82
C SER A 74 -25.89 -10.14 10.35
N GLY A 75 -25.09 -9.36 11.09
CA GLY A 75 -25.13 -9.34 12.56
C GLY A 75 -24.62 -10.64 13.22
N LYS A 76 -23.88 -11.47 12.49
CA LYS A 76 -23.30 -12.73 12.99
C LYS A 76 -21.92 -12.53 13.60
N GLU A 77 -21.28 -11.41 13.32
CA GLU A 77 -20.01 -11.01 13.88
C GLU A 77 -20.14 -9.58 14.44
N SER A 78 -19.45 -9.31 15.55
CA SER A 78 -19.45 -7.98 16.14
C SER A 78 -18.65 -6.97 15.27
N PRO A 79 -19.02 -5.68 15.26
CA PRO A 79 -18.20 -4.66 14.61
C PRO A 79 -16.76 -4.63 15.11
N ASN A 80 -16.53 -4.86 16.40
CA ASN A 80 -15.19 -4.84 16.99
C ASN A 80 -14.30 -5.97 16.42
N ASP A 81 -14.80 -7.20 16.40
CA ASP A 81 -14.04 -8.35 15.88
C ASP A 81 -13.75 -8.18 14.37
N TYR A 82 -14.70 -7.64 13.62
CA TYR A 82 -14.50 -7.31 12.21
C TYR A 82 -13.44 -6.24 12.03
N ASN A 83 -13.50 -5.16 12.82
CA ASN A 83 -12.57 -4.04 12.71
C ASN A 83 -11.13 -4.44 13.01
N ILE A 84 -10.89 -5.37 13.93
CA ILE A 84 -9.54 -5.93 14.19
C ILE A 84 -8.93 -6.43 12.88
N ARG A 85 -9.66 -7.27 12.13
CA ARG A 85 -9.15 -7.78 10.84
C ARG A 85 -8.97 -6.71 9.78
N VAL A 86 -9.83 -5.67 9.79
CA VAL A 86 -9.63 -4.52 8.89
C VAL A 86 -8.36 -3.78 9.24
N TYR A 87 -8.04 -3.60 10.53
CA TYR A 87 -6.80 -2.94 10.97
C TYR A 87 -5.58 -3.79 10.65
N ASP A 88 -5.64 -5.12 10.83
CA ASP A 88 -4.57 -6.04 10.42
C ASP A 88 -4.32 -5.92 8.89
N ALA A 89 -5.39 -5.84 8.11
CA ALA A 89 -5.30 -5.62 6.67
C ALA A 89 -4.66 -4.27 6.32
N ILE A 90 -5.03 -3.19 7.03
CA ILE A 90 -4.44 -1.86 6.84
C ILE A 90 -2.97 -1.87 7.22
N GLU A 91 -2.59 -2.50 8.31
CA GLU A 91 -1.21 -2.64 8.75
C GLU A 91 -0.37 -3.40 7.71
N SER A 92 -0.92 -4.47 7.14
CA SER A 92 -0.25 -5.21 6.06
C SER A 92 0.03 -4.36 4.81
N LEU A 93 -0.82 -3.34 4.55
CA LEU A 93 -0.59 -2.36 3.48
C LEU A 93 0.51 -1.37 3.84
N GLY A 94 0.65 -1.02 5.11
CA GLY A 94 1.67 -0.11 5.62
C GLY A 94 3.09 -0.60 5.31
N LEU A 95 3.31 -1.91 5.33
CA LEU A 95 4.60 -2.52 4.93
C LEU A 95 4.95 -2.29 3.44
N GLN A 96 3.96 -1.96 2.60
CA GLN A 96 4.17 -1.61 1.19
C GLN A 96 4.34 -0.09 0.98
N THR A 97 4.12 0.72 2.00
CA THR A 97 4.20 2.20 1.94
C THR A 97 5.38 2.75 2.73
N GLU A 98 6.37 1.93 3.07
CA GLU A 98 7.57 2.38 3.78
C GLU A 98 8.35 3.42 2.96
N ASN A 99 8.98 4.34 3.68
CA ASN A 99 10.01 5.19 3.12
C ASN A 99 11.24 4.34 2.84
N LEU A 100 11.70 4.33 1.61
CA LEU A 100 12.81 3.49 1.20
C LEU A 100 13.81 4.26 0.36
N VAL A 101 15.08 4.12 0.71
CA VAL A 101 16.20 4.58 -0.12
C VAL A 101 16.92 3.36 -0.70
N ILE A 102 16.84 3.19 -2.01
CA ILE A 102 17.59 2.16 -2.73
C ILE A 102 18.92 2.76 -3.14
N LYS A 103 20.02 2.21 -2.63
CA LYS A 103 21.39 2.65 -2.96
C LYS A 103 21.99 1.76 -4.02
N GLU A 104 22.61 2.39 -5.03
CA GLU A 104 23.26 1.73 -6.16
C GLU A 104 24.60 2.43 -6.51
N LYS A 105 25.30 1.91 -7.50
CA LYS A 105 26.53 2.54 -7.98
C LYS A 105 26.20 3.95 -8.52
N GLY A 106 27.01 4.93 -8.14
CA GLY A 106 26.99 6.26 -8.74
C GLY A 106 27.59 6.31 -10.13
N ARG A 107 27.63 7.48 -10.74
CA ARG A 107 28.21 7.75 -12.07
C ARG A 107 29.72 7.52 -12.12
N ASN A 108 30.36 7.60 -10.95
CA ASN A 108 31.79 7.38 -10.77
C ASN A 108 32.07 6.75 -9.40
N THR A 109 33.33 6.42 -9.12
CA THR A 109 33.75 5.74 -7.89
C THR A 109 33.58 6.57 -6.61
N LYS A 110 33.45 7.89 -6.73
CA LYS A 110 33.28 8.83 -5.60
C LYS A 110 31.83 9.06 -5.23
N GLU A 111 30.87 8.56 -6.01
CA GLU A 111 29.43 8.78 -5.81
C GLU A 111 28.68 7.50 -5.50
N ILE A 112 27.56 7.67 -4.81
CA ILE A 112 26.51 6.67 -4.65
C ILE A 112 25.27 7.20 -5.38
N GLY A 113 24.67 6.39 -6.24
CA GLY A 113 23.34 6.63 -6.79
C GLY A 113 22.28 6.21 -5.77
N PHE A 114 21.16 6.89 -5.76
CA PHE A 114 20.02 6.48 -4.93
C PHE A 114 18.69 6.69 -5.66
N VAL A 115 17.70 5.92 -5.25
CA VAL A 115 16.29 6.06 -5.61
C VAL A 115 15.52 6.31 -4.31
N LEU A 116 14.71 7.37 -4.28
CA LEU A 116 13.90 7.73 -3.13
C LEU A 116 12.44 7.33 -3.35
N ILE A 117 11.90 6.60 -2.38
CA ILE A 117 10.49 6.20 -2.32
C ILE A 117 9.96 6.70 -0.98
N LEU A 118 8.91 7.52 -1.00
CA LEU A 118 8.23 7.98 0.21
C LEU A 118 6.77 7.55 0.18
N ASN A 119 6.32 6.91 1.24
CA ASN A 119 4.96 6.35 1.33
C ASN A 119 4.61 5.46 0.13
N GLY A 120 5.55 4.62 -0.32
CA GLY A 120 5.38 3.75 -1.48
C GLY A 120 5.37 4.45 -2.83
N ILE A 121 5.59 5.78 -2.88
CA ILE A 121 5.58 6.58 -4.09
C ILE A 121 7.03 6.92 -4.48
N TYR A 122 7.38 6.62 -5.71
CA TYR A 122 8.65 7.05 -6.28
C TYR A 122 8.73 8.58 -6.33
N GLN A 123 9.78 9.14 -5.75
CA GLN A 123 10.02 10.58 -5.73
C GLN A 123 11.03 11.00 -6.80
N GLY A 124 11.92 10.10 -7.19
CA GLY A 124 13.00 10.40 -8.11
C GLY A 124 14.28 9.65 -7.73
N PHE A 125 15.37 10.10 -8.30
CA PHE A 125 16.71 9.56 -8.05
C PHE A 125 17.72 10.68 -7.84
N GLY A 126 18.92 10.34 -7.38
CA GLY A 126 19.99 11.30 -7.23
C GLY A 126 21.35 10.65 -7.05
N TYR A 127 22.37 11.50 -6.91
CA TYR A 127 23.73 11.09 -6.68
C TYR A 127 24.33 11.88 -5.54
N ILE A 128 25.01 11.19 -4.63
CA ILE A 128 25.62 11.78 -3.44
C ILE A 128 27.09 11.38 -3.39
N ASN A 129 27.96 12.34 -3.11
CA ASN A 129 29.38 12.05 -2.89
C ASN A 129 29.52 11.19 -1.62
N LYS A 130 30.32 10.12 -1.68
CA LYS A 130 30.55 9.18 -0.56
C LYS A 130 31.10 9.83 0.71
N LYS A 131 31.69 11.04 0.60
CA LYS A 131 32.19 11.79 1.74
C LYS A 131 31.09 12.55 2.50
N ILE A 132 29.93 12.72 1.91
CA ILE A 132 28.79 13.38 2.56
C ILE A 132 28.13 12.38 3.51
N LYS A 133 27.99 12.79 4.75
CA LYS A 133 27.28 12.03 5.77
C LYS A 133 25.79 12.31 5.63
N ILE A 134 25.00 11.29 5.46
CA ILE A 134 23.53 11.32 5.42
C ILE A 134 23.05 10.71 6.73
N GLU A 135 22.23 11.42 7.47
CA GLU A 135 21.74 10.99 8.78
C GLU A 135 20.33 10.40 8.68
N ASP A 136 19.47 10.99 7.85
CA ASP A 136 18.10 10.49 7.67
C ASP A 136 17.63 10.51 6.21
N THR A 137 16.37 10.11 6.01
CA THR A 137 15.75 10.03 4.68
C THR A 137 15.51 11.41 4.07
N ASP A 138 15.32 12.44 4.88
CA ASP A 138 15.03 13.79 4.40
C ASP A 138 16.26 14.45 3.78
N ASP A 139 17.46 14.10 4.23
CA ASP A 139 18.71 14.57 3.64
C ASP A 139 18.84 14.19 2.15
N TYR A 140 18.25 13.07 1.74
CA TYR A 140 18.25 12.65 0.33
C TYR A 140 17.46 13.60 -0.57
N GLN A 141 16.49 14.33 -0.02
CA GLN A 141 15.69 15.29 -0.79
C GLN A 141 16.55 16.45 -1.34
N LEU A 142 17.62 16.82 -0.64
CA LEU A 142 18.54 17.88 -1.07
C LEU A 142 19.29 17.54 -2.37
N TYR A 143 19.45 16.26 -2.66
CA TYR A 143 20.18 15.75 -3.83
C TYR A 143 19.25 15.08 -4.83
N LEU A 144 17.94 15.17 -4.61
CA LEU A 144 16.94 14.52 -5.43
C LEU A 144 16.77 15.23 -6.78
N GLN A 145 16.74 14.45 -7.84
CA GLN A 145 16.21 14.84 -9.13
C GLN A 145 14.77 14.35 -9.21
N PRO A 146 13.77 15.20 -8.97
CA PRO A 146 12.38 14.77 -8.90
C PRO A 146 11.91 14.18 -10.21
N GLN A 147 11.17 13.09 -10.14
CA GLN A 147 10.57 12.42 -11.30
C GLN A 147 9.13 12.02 -10.98
N GLN A 148 8.29 12.01 -11.99
CA GLN A 148 6.92 11.55 -11.83
C GLN A 148 6.86 10.04 -11.64
N ASP A 149 6.16 9.62 -10.59
CA ASP A 149 5.82 8.23 -10.41
C ASP A 149 4.82 7.76 -11.47
N ASN A 150 5.03 6.56 -12.01
CA ASN A 150 4.16 5.97 -13.01
C ASN A 150 4.13 4.44 -12.89
N ARG A 151 3.22 3.80 -13.64
CA ARG A 151 2.98 2.36 -13.60
C ARG A 151 4.23 1.53 -13.93
N ASP A 152 5.03 1.96 -14.87
CA ASP A 152 6.22 1.21 -15.30
C ASP A 152 7.31 1.27 -14.23
N ILE A 153 7.54 2.43 -13.64
CA ILE A 153 8.46 2.59 -12.50
C ILE A 153 8.01 1.71 -11.33
N GLN A 154 6.74 1.71 -10.98
CA GLN A 154 6.22 0.87 -9.89
C GLN A 154 6.40 -0.62 -10.17
N ARG A 155 6.21 -1.06 -11.41
CA ARG A 155 6.46 -2.45 -11.83
C ARG A 155 7.93 -2.83 -11.68
N ILE A 156 8.86 -1.93 -12.09
CA ILE A 156 10.30 -2.12 -11.95
C ILE A 156 10.68 -2.20 -10.47
N LEU A 157 10.21 -1.27 -9.64
CA LEU A 157 10.49 -1.25 -8.21
C LEU A 157 9.97 -2.51 -7.49
N LYS A 158 8.74 -2.93 -7.78
CA LYS A 158 8.19 -4.19 -7.26
C LYS A 158 9.08 -5.39 -7.61
N SER A 159 9.49 -5.51 -8.87
CA SER A 159 10.37 -6.60 -9.32
C SER A 159 11.72 -6.57 -8.62
N TYR A 160 12.32 -5.39 -8.47
CA TYR A 160 13.60 -5.21 -7.79
C TYR A 160 13.54 -5.59 -6.31
N LEU A 161 12.52 -5.11 -5.59
CA LEU A 161 12.35 -5.37 -4.15
C LEU A 161 12.07 -6.85 -3.88
N THR A 162 11.27 -7.51 -4.71
CA THR A 162 11.01 -8.95 -4.62
C THR A 162 12.30 -9.77 -4.78
N LYS A 163 13.16 -9.43 -5.75
CA LYS A 163 14.44 -10.11 -5.94
C LYS A 163 15.37 -9.93 -4.74
N LYS A 164 15.42 -8.72 -4.17
CA LYS A 164 16.29 -8.40 -3.02
C LYS A 164 15.84 -9.09 -1.72
N SER A 165 14.53 -9.27 -1.52
CA SER A 165 13.97 -10.00 -0.37
C SER A 165 14.23 -11.51 -0.43
N ILE A 166 14.27 -12.10 -1.62
CA ILE A 166 14.61 -13.51 -1.83
C ILE A 166 16.09 -13.77 -1.46
N VAL A 167 16.99 -12.88 -1.87
CA VAL A 167 18.44 -13.00 -1.55
C VAL A 167 18.69 -12.91 -0.04
N LYS A 168 17.97 -12.05 0.69
CA LYS A 168 18.09 -11.93 2.16
C LYS A 168 17.56 -13.14 2.95
N LYS A 169 16.66 -13.94 2.37
CA LYS A 169 16.12 -15.15 3.02
C LYS A 169 17.02 -16.38 2.83
N ASN A 170 17.95 -16.31 1.90
CA ASN A 170 18.86 -17.42 1.54
C ASN A 170 20.30 -17.17 2.03
N SER A 171 20.52 -16.14 2.84
CA SER A 171 21.80 -15.81 3.52
C SER A 171 21.64 -15.87 5.02
#